data_8f8d24d94b8a55d758b19eed9e2f332c
#
_entry.id   8f8d24d94b8a55d758b19eed9e2f332c
#
_cell.length_a   1.000
_cell.length_b   1.000
_cell.length_c   1.000
_cell.angle_alpha   90.00
_cell.angle_beta   90.00
_cell.angle_gamma   90.00
#
_symmetry.space_group_name_H-M   'P 1'
#
loop_
_entity.id
_entity.type
_entity.pdbx_description
1 polymer ?
#
loop_
_entity_poly.entity_id
_entity_poly.type
_entity_poly.pdbx_seq_one_letter_code
_entity_poly.pdbx_strand_id
1 'polypeptide(L)'
;MLKVGIIGGTGYVGAELVRYLLMHPEVEIEAISSESFQGKKLSEIYPSYFSLCDMICGSKDEVIEKSDLIFAALPHGISQEIAEKVADKGKFFIDMGADFRLKKESEYEKWYGGKFINKELHEKAVYGLPEFFREDIKKTKIIANPGCYTTCMPLGLAPAVVNNLISLDNIICDCKSGVTGAGRNLSENTHFTNVNEGFHPYKIGAHRHIPEVEQTLSYLAQKDVKVTFVPHLLPVNRGILATCYNKLISKFSFMSRLHASTFQVSSIYGFLPLS
;
A
#
# COMPACT_ATOMS: atom_id res chain seq x y z
N MET A 1 18.41 6.95 17.06
CA MET A 1 17.17 6.61 16.33
C MET A 1 17.41 6.81 14.84
N LEU A 2 16.77 6.03 13.98
CA LEU A 2 16.84 6.19 12.53
C LEU A 2 16.07 7.46 12.13
N LYS A 3 16.71 8.35 11.37
CA LYS A 3 16.08 9.58 10.89
C LYS A 3 15.19 9.30 9.68
N VAL A 4 13.91 9.55 9.81
CA VAL A 4 12.91 9.26 8.79
C VAL A 4 12.37 10.54 8.18
N GLY A 5 12.27 10.56 6.85
CA GLY A 5 11.64 11.62 6.09
C GLY A 5 10.37 11.18 5.37
N ILE A 6 9.41 12.08 5.26
CA ILE A 6 8.13 11.80 4.58
C ILE A 6 7.92 12.80 3.46
N ILE A 7 7.98 12.36 2.22
CA ILE A 7 7.60 13.15 1.06
C ILE A 7 6.10 12.96 0.80
N GLY A 8 5.35 14.07 0.72
CA GLY A 8 3.89 14.03 0.60
C GLY A 8 3.17 13.85 1.94
N GLY A 9 3.74 14.37 3.03
CA GLY A 9 3.24 14.21 4.39
C GLY A 9 1.83 14.76 4.66
N THR A 10 1.30 15.59 3.77
CA THR A 10 -0.05 16.18 3.90
C THR A 10 -1.14 15.43 3.13
N GLY A 11 -0.80 14.36 2.40
CA GLY A 11 -1.77 13.39 1.89
C GLY A 11 -2.30 12.49 3.02
N TYR A 12 -3.39 11.76 2.80
CA TYR A 12 -3.92 10.84 3.82
C TYR A 12 -2.91 9.75 4.22
N VAL A 13 -2.19 9.18 3.26
CA VAL A 13 -1.14 8.19 3.55
C VAL A 13 -0.01 8.82 4.35
N GLY A 14 0.48 10.00 3.95
CA GLY A 14 1.54 10.72 4.66
C GLY A 14 1.16 11.08 6.08
N ALA A 15 -0.06 11.58 6.30
CA ALA A 15 -0.57 11.88 7.64
C ALA A 15 -0.63 10.60 8.51
N GLU A 16 -1.15 9.48 8.00
CA GLU A 16 -1.15 8.22 8.75
C GLU A 16 0.27 7.70 9.05
N LEU A 17 1.23 7.88 8.13
CA LEU A 17 2.64 7.56 8.40
C LEU A 17 3.17 8.38 9.58
N VAL A 18 2.92 9.69 9.62
CA VAL A 18 3.30 10.53 10.78
C VAL A 18 2.74 9.94 12.07
N ARG A 19 1.46 9.59 12.10
CA ARG A 19 0.80 9.03 13.28
C ARG A 19 1.47 7.74 13.78
N TYR A 20 1.82 6.83 12.88
CA TYR A 20 2.49 5.58 13.25
C TYR A 20 3.95 5.80 13.67
N LEU A 21 4.67 6.65 12.96
CA LEU A 21 6.09 6.89 13.21
C LEU A 21 6.34 7.67 14.50
N LEU A 22 5.44 8.58 14.90
CA LEU A 22 5.51 9.26 16.21
C LEU A 22 5.45 8.28 17.39
N MET A 23 4.85 7.10 17.20
CA MET A 23 4.76 6.06 18.24
C MET A 23 5.85 4.98 18.11
N HIS A 24 6.69 5.05 17.08
CA HIS A 24 7.68 4.03 16.82
C HIS A 24 8.95 4.24 17.67
N PRO A 25 9.38 3.25 18.48
CA PRO A 25 10.42 3.46 19.49
C PRO A 25 11.84 3.68 18.93
N GLU A 26 12.09 3.32 17.66
CA GLU A 26 13.43 3.32 17.08
C GLU A 26 13.63 4.34 15.97
N VAL A 27 12.60 5.13 15.64
CA VAL A 27 12.69 6.14 14.57
C VAL A 27 12.36 7.54 15.09
N GLU A 28 12.86 8.54 14.38
CA GLU A 28 12.56 9.95 14.59
C GLU A 28 12.17 10.56 13.24
N ILE A 29 11.05 11.28 13.21
CA ILE A 29 10.66 12.02 12.00
C ILE A 29 11.53 13.28 11.94
N GLU A 30 12.43 13.34 10.96
CA GLU A 30 13.37 14.44 10.80
C GLU A 30 12.82 15.55 9.90
N ALA A 31 12.08 15.19 8.85
CA ALA A 31 11.53 16.14 7.89
C ALA A 31 10.26 15.63 7.21
N ILE A 32 9.37 16.57 6.90
CA ILE A 32 8.14 16.31 6.15
C ILE A 32 8.06 17.30 4.99
N SER A 33 7.68 16.86 3.79
CA SER A 33 7.43 17.77 2.68
C SER A 33 5.98 17.78 2.22
N SER A 34 5.59 18.90 1.64
CA SER A 34 4.32 19.08 0.96
C SER A 34 4.46 20.13 -0.14
N GLU A 35 4.01 19.82 -1.36
CA GLU A 35 3.97 20.82 -2.43
C GLU A 35 2.89 21.87 -2.20
N SER A 36 1.69 21.44 -1.79
CA SER A 36 0.53 22.34 -1.62
C SER A 36 0.58 23.19 -0.34
N PHE A 37 1.38 22.78 0.66
CA PHE A 37 1.40 23.40 1.99
C PHE A 37 2.82 23.65 2.50
N GLN A 38 3.76 23.91 1.58
CA GLN A 38 5.12 24.28 1.98
C GLN A 38 5.14 25.53 2.86
N GLY A 39 5.90 25.49 3.94
CA GLY A 39 6.00 26.56 4.92
C GLY A 39 4.92 26.55 6.01
N LYS A 40 3.90 25.69 5.91
CA LYS A 40 2.88 25.54 6.96
C LYS A 40 3.24 24.43 7.93
N LYS A 41 2.80 24.56 9.18
CA LYS A 41 2.89 23.46 10.15
C LYS A 41 1.90 22.35 9.82
N LEU A 42 2.28 21.10 10.08
CA LEU A 42 1.39 19.97 9.89
C LEU A 42 0.11 20.09 10.74
N SER A 43 0.21 20.63 11.97
CA SER A 43 -0.90 20.89 12.87
C SER A 43 -1.90 21.96 12.37
N GLU A 44 -1.48 22.87 11.50
CA GLU A 44 -2.39 23.81 10.82
C GLU A 44 -3.26 23.13 9.76
N ILE A 45 -2.75 22.06 9.18
CA ILE A 45 -3.41 21.30 8.10
C ILE A 45 -4.30 20.20 8.71
N TYR A 46 -3.80 19.55 9.74
CA TYR A 46 -4.46 18.51 10.51
C TYR A 46 -4.46 18.88 12.00
N PRO A 47 -5.52 19.51 12.51
CA PRO A 47 -5.60 19.92 13.93
C PRO A 47 -5.37 18.80 14.94
N SER A 48 -5.60 17.54 14.53
CA SER A 48 -5.30 16.36 15.36
C SER A 48 -3.82 16.18 15.71
N TYR A 49 -2.91 16.89 15.04
CA TYR A 49 -1.48 16.91 15.35
C TYR A 49 -1.04 18.07 16.26
N PHE A 50 -1.98 18.90 16.71
CA PHE A 50 -1.66 19.98 17.65
C PHE A 50 -0.97 19.42 18.90
N SER A 51 0.14 20.01 19.29
CA SER A 51 1.06 19.58 20.36
C SER A 51 1.75 18.23 20.16
N LEU A 52 1.43 17.48 19.09
CA LEU A 52 2.06 16.19 18.79
C LEU A 52 3.13 16.31 17.71
N CYS A 53 2.86 17.10 16.67
CA CYS A 53 3.79 17.29 15.56
C CYS A 53 3.57 18.67 14.94
N ASP A 54 4.38 19.64 15.36
CA ASP A 54 4.38 21.01 14.84
C ASP A 54 5.43 21.25 13.75
N MET A 55 5.85 20.18 13.07
CA MET A 55 6.84 20.27 12.00
C MET A 55 6.32 21.12 10.84
N ILE A 56 7.22 21.97 10.30
CA ILE A 56 6.94 22.78 9.11
C ILE A 56 7.17 21.91 7.88
N CYS A 57 6.22 21.91 6.96
CA CYS A 57 6.37 21.21 5.68
C CYS A 57 7.41 21.90 4.80
N GLY A 58 8.50 21.20 4.53
CA GLY A 58 9.61 21.67 3.69
C GLY A 58 9.51 21.19 2.24
N SER A 59 10.64 21.21 1.55
CA SER A 59 10.80 20.70 0.18
C SER A 59 11.15 19.20 0.16
N LYS A 60 11.00 18.56 -1.01
CA LYS A 60 11.42 17.16 -1.23
C LYS A 60 12.94 17.00 -1.02
N ASP A 61 13.72 17.93 -1.53
CA ASP A 61 15.19 17.86 -1.44
C ASP A 61 15.66 18.02 0.02
N GLU A 62 15.00 18.85 0.82
CA GLU A 62 15.27 18.96 2.25
C GLU A 62 15.02 17.63 2.99
N VAL A 63 13.92 16.95 2.67
CA VAL A 63 13.61 15.62 3.23
C VAL A 63 14.70 14.61 2.86
N ILE A 64 15.13 14.59 1.60
CA ILE A 64 16.19 13.68 1.13
C ILE A 64 17.52 13.95 1.84
N GLU A 65 17.87 15.22 2.03
CA GLU A 65 19.14 15.57 2.69
C GLU A 65 19.18 15.16 4.17
N LYS A 66 18.12 15.47 4.91
CA LYS A 66 18.10 15.33 6.36
C LYS A 66 17.84 13.91 6.88
N SER A 67 17.31 13.01 6.05
CA SER A 67 16.82 11.70 6.50
C SER A 67 17.68 10.55 6.02
N ASP A 68 17.70 9.45 6.76
CA ASP A 68 18.38 8.19 6.40
C ASP A 68 17.45 7.26 5.62
N LEU A 69 16.13 7.31 5.93
CA LEU A 69 15.08 6.55 5.28
C LEU A 69 13.97 7.50 4.84
N ILE A 70 13.54 7.37 3.61
CA ILE A 70 12.53 8.23 2.99
C ILE A 70 11.29 7.43 2.60
N PHE A 71 10.13 7.84 3.10
CA PHE A 71 8.83 7.41 2.61
C PHE A 71 8.33 8.37 1.53
N ALA A 72 7.99 7.86 0.36
CA ALA A 72 7.38 8.64 -0.72
C ALA A 72 5.87 8.35 -0.80
N ALA A 73 5.06 9.19 -0.16
CA ALA A 73 3.60 9.12 -0.19
C ALA A 73 3.03 9.98 -1.33
N LEU A 74 3.36 9.60 -2.56
CA LEU A 74 3.11 10.38 -3.78
C LEU A 74 2.18 9.64 -4.75
N PRO A 75 1.55 10.35 -5.69
CA PRO A 75 0.91 9.72 -6.83
C PRO A 75 1.92 8.91 -7.65
N HIS A 76 1.44 7.88 -8.38
CA HIS A 76 2.27 7.11 -9.31
C HIS A 76 2.87 7.99 -10.41
N GLY A 77 4.01 7.58 -10.94
CA GLY A 77 4.76 8.29 -11.99
C GLY A 77 5.77 9.31 -11.47
N ILE A 78 5.85 9.55 -10.16
CA ILE A 78 6.73 10.57 -9.56
C ILE A 78 7.85 9.95 -8.73
N SER A 79 7.62 8.78 -8.15
CA SER A 79 8.55 8.17 -7.20
C SER A 79 9.85 7.71 -7.82
N GLN A 80 9.88 7.39 -9.12
CA GLN A 80 11.08 6.86 -9.78
C GLN A 80 12.26 7.83 -9.75
N GLU A 81 12.04 9.11 -10.12
CA GLU A 81 13.09 10.14 -10.11
C GLU A 81 13.60 10.45 -8.68
N ILE A 82 12.68 10.37 -7.70
CA ILE A 82 13.04 10.55 -6.30
C ILE A 82 13.88 9.37 -5.80
N ALA A 83 13.52 8.16 -6.20
CA ALA A 83 14.25 6.95 -5.84
C ALA A 83 15.70 6.99 -6.36
N GLU A 84 15.95 7.51 -7.58
CA GLU A 84 17.31 7.72 -8.09
C GLU A 84 18.10 8.65 -7.19
N LYS A 85 17.57 9.83 -6.87
CA LYS A 85 18.23 10.81 -5.98
C LYS A 85 18.55 10.23 -4.59
N VAL A 86 17.64 9.39 -4.07
CA VAL A 86 17.83 8.73 -2.76
C VAL A 86 18.88 7.62 -2.85
N ALA A 87 18.85 6.84 -3.92
CA ALA A 87 19.82 5.76 -4.17
C ALA A 87 21.24 6.29 -4.36
N ASP A 88 21.44 7.40 -5.09
CA ASP A 88 22.72 8.06 -5.28
C ASP A 88 23.35 8.50 -3.95
N LYS A 89 22.52 8.80 -2.95
CA LYS A 89 22.97 9.11 -1.59
C LYS A 89 23.13 7.88 -0.68
N GLY A 90 22.89 6.68 -1.22
CA GLY A 90 22.99 5.43 -0.50
C GLY A 90 21.96 5.25 0.63
N LYS A 91 20.85 6.00 0.61
CA LYS A 91 19.80 5.99 1.64
C LYS A 91 18.71 4.96 1.34
N PHE A 92 17.82 4.72 2.32
CA PHE A 92 16.69 3.82 2.18
C PHE A 92 15.47 4.53 1.60
N PHE A 93 14.73 3.84 0.75
CA PHE A 93 13.55 4.39 0.09
C PHE A 93 12.37 3.42 0.18
N ILE A 94 11.21 3.91 0.64
CA ILE A 94 9.95 3.17 0.66
C ILE A 94 8.94 3.92 -0.20
N ASP A 95 8.62 3.34 -1.35
CA ASP A 95 7.61 3.88 -2.24
C ASP A 95 6.21 3.44 -1.80
N MET A 96 5.40 4.39 -1.33
CA MET A 96 3.99 4.17 -1.01
C MET A 96 3.12 4.24 -2.27
N GLY A 97 3.68 4.74 -3.38
CA GLY A 97 3.08 4.76 -4.71
C GLY A 97 3.10 3.39 -5.39
N ALA A 98 2.94 3.39 -6.70
CA ALA A 98 2.85 2.15 -7.48
C ALA A 98 4.05 1.90 -8.41
N ASP A 99 5.04 2.80 -8.39
CA ASP A 99 6.05 2.87 -9.43
C ASP A 99 7.00 1.67 -9.44
N PHE A 100 7.21 1.02 -8.28
CA PHE A 100 8.11 -0.13 -8.14
C PHE A 100 7.40 -1.47 -7.86
N ARG A 101 6.06 -1.52 -7.87
CA ARG A 101 5.31 -2.73 -7.46
C ARG A 101 5.32 -3.84 -8.50
N LEU A 102 5.15 -3.48 -9.78
CA LEU A 102 5.07 -4.45 -10.87
C LEU A 102 6.47 -4.82 -11.38
N LYS A 103 6.74 -6.11 -11.51
CA LYS A 103 8.05 -6.62 -11.97
C LYS A 103 8.22 -6.51 -13.49
N LYS A 104 7.13 -6.53 -14.26
CA LYS A 104 7.17 -6.45 -15.72
C LYS A 104 6.87 -5.02 -16.19
N GLU A 105 7.81 -4.42 -16.92
CA GLU A 105 7.63 -3.08 -17.50
C GLU A 105 6.38 -3.00 -18.40
N SER A 106 6.10 -4.05 -19.17
CA SER A 106 4.91 -4.10 -20.03
C SER A 106 3.58 -4.03 -19.25
N GLU A 107 3.53 -4.64 -18.07
CA GLU A 107 2.36 -4.52 -17.19
C GLU A 107 2.28 -3.12 -16.57
N TYR A 108 3.41 -2.52 -16.20
CA TYR A 108 3.44 -1.16 -15.69
C TYR A 108 2.98 -0.17 -16.77
N GLU A 109 3.49 -0.29 -17.99
CA GLU A 109 3.07 0.54 -19.13
C GLU A 109 1.56 0.41 -19.41
N LYS A 110 1.05 -0.82 -19.43
CA LYS A 110 -0.36 -1.11 -19.68
C LYS A 110 -1.30 -0.50 -18.62
N TRP A 111 -0.93 -0.58 -17.34
CA TRP A 111 -1.82 -0.21 -16.23
C TRP A 111 -1.59 1.20 -15.68
N TYR A 112 -0.40 1.77 -15.87
CA TYR A 112 -0.02 3.09 -15.35
C TYR A 112 0.39 4.08 -16.43
N GLY A 113 0.60 3.64 -17.68
CA GLY A 113 0.93 4.50 -18.82
C GLY A 113 2.38 4.99 -18.84
N GLY A 114 3.22 4.55 -17.91
CA GLY A 114 4.62 4.94 -17.80
C GLY A 114 5.59 3.81 -18.16
N LYS A 115 6.89 4.13 -18.18
CA LYS A 115 7.99 3.17 -18.35
C LYS A 115 8.89 3.19 -17.12
N PHE A 116 9.74 2.19 -17.02
CA PHE A 116 10.79 2.18 -16.01
C PHE A 116 11.88 3.19 -16.40
N ILE A 117 12.06 4.22 -15.58
CA ILE A 117 13.12 5.21 -15.79
C ILE A 117 14.48 4.55 -15.55
N ASN A 118 14.60 3.78 -14.48
CA ASN A 118 15.82 3.07 -14.11
C ASN A 118 15.52 1.61 -13.83
N LYS A 119 15.85 0.73 -14.81
CA LYS A 119 15.59 -0.71 -14.71
C LYS A 119 16.36 -1.38 -13.58
N GLU A 120 17.59 -0.94 -13.32
CA GLU A 120 18.42 -1.49 -12.24
C GLU A 120 17.79 -1.24 -10.86
N LEU A 121 17.21 -0.06 -10.63
CA LEU A 121 16.49 0.22 -9.39
C LEU A 121 15.22 -0.62 -9.26
N HIS A 122 14.51 -0.86 -10.37
CA HIS A 122 13.36 -1.76 -10.37
C HIS A 122 13.72 -3.21 -10.03
N GLU A 123 14.85 -3.70 -10.52
CA GLU A 123 15.36 -5.04 -10.22
C GLU A 123 15.74 -5.18 -8.74
N LYS A 124 16.32 -4.13 -8.15
CA LYS A 124 16.70 -4.08 -6.73
C LYS A 124 15.51 -3.88 -5.80
N ALA A 125 14.39 -3.36 -6.30
CA ALA A 125 13.20 -3.11 -5.50
C ALA A 125 12.56 -4.42 -5.04
N VAL A 126 12.24 -4.50 -3.76
CA VAL A 126 11.54 -5.64 -3.16
C VAL A 126 10.10 -5.24 -2.82
N TYR A 127 9.16 -6.13 -3.11
CA TYR A 127 7.76 -5.94 -2.77
C TYR A 127 7.57 -5.99 -1.26
N GLY A 128 7.04 -4.90 -0.70
CA GLY A 128 7.02 -4.60 0.72
C GLY A 128 5.89 -5.29 1.49
N LEU A 129 5.70 -6.59 1.33
CA LEU A 129 4.77 -7.41 2.10
C LEU A 129 5.57 -8.37 3.00
N PRO A 130 5.90 -7.96 4.24
CA PRO A 130 6.85 -8.68 5.10
C PRO A 130 6.44 -10.12 5.41
N GLU A 131 5.15 -10.43 5.35
CA GLU A 131 4.61 -11.77 5.57
C GLU A 131 5.17 -12.79 4.56
N PHE A 132 5.52 -12.34 3.35
CA PHE A 132 6.03 -13.20 2.28
C PHE A 132 7.48 -12.91 1.91
N PHE A 133 7.96 -11.66 2.07
CA PHE A 133 9.23 -11.19 1.54
C PHE A 133 10.18 -10.63 2.60
N ARG A 134 10.00 -10.98 3.88
CA ARG A 134 10.79 -10.43 5.01
C ARG A 134 12.31 -10.51 4.80
N GLU A 135 12.80 -11.66 4.36
CA GLU A 135 14.25 -11.86 4.20
C GLU A 135 14.84 -11.09 3.02
N ASP A 136 14.04 -10.83 1.99
CA ASP A 136 14.46 -10.00 0.86
C ASP A 136 14.39 -8.51 1.21
N ILE A 137 13.37 -8.10 1.97
CA ILE A 137 13.24 -6.72 2.48
C ILE A 137 14.47 -6.31 3.30
N LYS A 138 15.01 -7.21 4.12
CA LYS A 138 16.22 -6.94 4.92
C LYS A 138 17.47 -6.67 4.07
N LYS A 139 17.50 -7.09 2.81
CA LYS A 139 18.66 -7.00 1.92
C LYS A 139 18.59 -5.85 0.94
N THR A 140 17.46 -5.19 0.81
CA THR A 140 17.28 -4.09 -0.13
C THR A 140 17.28 -2.73 0.54
N LYS A 141 17.54 -1.70 -0.25
CA LYS A 141 17.32 -0.28 0.13
C LYS A 141 16.07 0.31 -0.51
N ILE A 142 15.41 -0.41 -1.43
CA ILE A 142 14.23 0.08 -2.13
C ILE A 142 13.07 -0.87 -1.89
N ILE A 143 12.05 -0.39 -1.22
CA ILE A 143 10.84 -1.15 -0.89
C ILE A 143 9.65 -0.58 -1.66
N ALA A 144 9.00 -1.44 -2.43
CA ALA A 144 7.74 -1.15 -3.11
C ALA A 144 6.58 -1.52 -2.20
N ASN A 145 6.05 -0.56 -1.44
CA ASN A 145 4.95 -0.82 -0.51
C ASN A 145 3.67 -1.21 -1.26
N PRO A 146 2.99 -2.30 -0.88
CA PRO A 146 1.77 -2.77 -1.55
C PRO A 146 0.63 -1.75 -1.55
N GLY A 147 -0.27 -1.86 -2.50
CA GLY A 147 -1.55 -1.18 -2.44
C GLY A 147 -2.46 -1.77 -1.35
N CYS A 148 -3.51 -1.06 -0.98
CA CYS A 148 -4.40 -1.45 0.11
C CYS A 148 -5.12 -2.78 -0.15
N TYR A 149 -5.74 -2.95 -1.31
CA TYR A 149 -6.37 -4.22 -1.69
C TYR A 149 -5.36 -5.33 -1.95
N THR A 150 -4.19 -4.98 -2.48
CA THR A 150 -3.12 -5.92 -2.79
C THR A 150 -2.36 -6.39 -1.55
N THR A 151 -2.58 -5.75 -0.42
CA THR A 151 -2.24 -6.27 0.91
C THR A 151 -3.32 -7.23 1.40
N CYS A 152 -4.57 -6.78 1.41
CA CYS A 152 -5.69 -7.50 2.02
C CYS A 152 -5.98 -8.84 1.31
N MET A 153 -6.09 -8.85 -0.02
CA MET A 153 -6.46 -10.05 -0.78
C MET A 153 -5.42 -11.17 -0.70
N PRO A 154 -4.13 -10.94 -0.99
CA PRO A 154 -3.12 -11.98 -0.90
C PRO A 154 -2.95 -12.54 0.51
N LEU A 155 -3.00 -11.70 1.55
CA LEU A 155 -2.92 -12.18 2.92
C LEU A 155 -4.09 -13.12 3.27
N GLY A 156 -5.30 -12.79 2.83
CA GLY A 156 -6.47 -13.64 3.06
C GLY A 156 -6.46 -14.95 2.25
N LEU A 157 -5.91 -14.93 1.04
CA LEU A 157 -5.88 -16.07 0.12
C LEU A 157 -4.66 -16.98 0.30
N ALA A 158 -3.54 -16.45 0.77
CA ALA A 158 -2.26 -17.15 0.86
C ALA A 158 -2.35 -18.52 1.55
N PRO A 159 -3.01 -18.67 2.71
CA PRO A 159 -3.09 -19.98 3.36
C PRO A 159 -3.74 -21.04 2.48
N ALA A 160 -4.77 -20.66 1.71
CA ALA A 160 -5.48 -21.59 0.83
C ALA A 160 -4.69 -21.88 -0.47
N VAL A 161 -4.00 -20.88 -1.00
CA VAL A 161 -3.18 -20.99 -2.22
C VAL A 161 -1.95 -21.84 -1.97
N VAL A 162 -1.15 -21.52 -0.97
CA VAL A 162 0.12 -22.21 -0.64
C VAL A 162 -0.12 -23.69 -0.29
N ASN A 163 -1.24 -24.00 0.37
CA ASN A 163 -1.57 -25.38 0.73
C ASN A 163 -2.38 -26.13 -0.35
N ASN A 164 -2.55 -25.55 -1.55
CA ASN A 164 -3.30 -26.15 -2.63
C ASN A 164 -4.72 -26.60 -2.21
N LEU A 165 -5.44 -25.77 -1.46
CA LEU A 165 -6.79 -26.08 -0.97
C LEU A 165 -7.88 -25.63 -1.94
N ILE A 166 -7.58 -24.66 -2.79
CA ILE A 166 -8.53 -24.03 -3.72
C ILE A 166 -8.06 -24.15 -5.17
N SER A 167 -9.02 -24.16 -6.10
CA SER A 167 -8.74 -23.99 -7.52
C SER A 167 -8.21 -22.58 -7.77
N LEU A 168 -7.16 -22.47 -8.58
CA LEU A 168 -6.63 -21.19 -9.03
C LEU A 168 -7.41 -20.60 -10.20
N ASP A 169 -8.30 -21.40 -10.78
CA ASP A 169 -9.24 -20.94 -11.79
C ASP A 169 -10.44 -20.29 -11.10
N ASN A 170 -10.78 -19.09 -11.50
CA ASN A 170 -11.97 -18.40 -11.03
C ASN A 170 -11.95 -17.99 -9.53
N ILE A 171 -10.88 -17.34 -9.10
CA ILE A 171 -10.82 -16.65 -7.81
C ILE A 171 -11.59 -15.33 -7.92
N ILE A 172 -12.65 -15.17 -7.14
CA ILE A 172 -13.46 -13.94 -7.10
C ILE A 172 -13.15 -13.19 -5.80
N CYS A 173 -12.74 -11.94 -5.91
CA CYS A 173 -12.47 -11.04 -4.79
C CYS A 173 -13.47 -9.87 -4.82
N ASP A 174 -14.49 -9.96 -3.99
CA ASP A 174 -15.51 -8.93 -3.80
C ASP A 174 -15.14 -8.07 -2.59
N CYS A 175 -14.61 -6.87 -2.85
CA CYS A 175 -13.98 -6.05 -1.82
C CYS A 175 -14.71 -4.73 -1.61
N LYS A 176 -14.72 -4.26 -0.36
CA LYS A 176 -15.37 -3.03 0.09
C LYS A 176 -14.34 -2.18 0.80
N SER A 177 -14.20 -0.91 0.41
CA SER A 177 -13.26 0.01 1.07
C SER A 177 -13.91 1.31 1.50
N GLY A 178 -13.36 1.89 2.57
CA GLY A 178 -13.69 3.24 2.98
C GLY A 178 -13.18 4.29 1.99
N VAL A 179 -13.81 5.46 2.02
CA VAL A 179 -13.63 6.55 1.05
C VAL A 179 -12.23 7.15 1.07
N THR A 180 -11.56 7.17 2.22
CA THR A 180 -10.20 7.73 2.33
C THR A 180 -9.18 7.01 1.45
N GLY A 181 -9.48 5.76 1.03
CA GLY A 181 -8.67 5.01 0.07
C GLY A 181 -8.56 5.67 -1.31
N ALA A 182 -9.49 6.55 -1.67
CA ALA A 182 -9.45 7.34 -2.90
C ALA A 182 -8.48 8.54 -2.82
N GLY A 183 -7.93 8.83 -1.64
CA GLY A 183 -7.04 9.96 -1.41
C GLY A 183 -7.76 11.25 -1.02
N ARG A 184 -6.96 12.32 -0.79
CA ARG A 184 -7.46 13.62 -0.30
C ARG A 184 -8.01 14.52 -1.41
N ASN A 185 -7.66 14.27 -2.65
CA ASN A 185 -8.09 15.12 -3.76
C ASN A 185 -9.61 15.09 -3.91
N LEU A 186 -10.18 16.27 -4.12
CA LEU A 186 -11.61 16.40 -4.35
C LEU A 186 -11.99 15.68 -5.65
N SER A 187 -13.05 14.88 -5.59
CA SER A 187 -13.63 14.25 -6.78
C SER A 187 -15.14 14.09 -6.61
N GLU A 188 -15.85 14.12 -7.71
CA GLU A 188 -17.30 13.91 -7.71
C GLU A 188 -17.66 12.55 -7.09
N ASN A 189 -16.90 11.50 -7.38
CA ASN A 189 -17.13 10.14 -6.85
C ASN A 189 -16.93 10.01 -5.34
N THR A 190 -16.26 10.97 -4.70
CA THR A 190 -16.00 10.99 -3.25
C THR A 190 -16.70 12.16 -2.54
N HIS A 191 -17.53 12.92 -3.29
CA HIS A 191 -18.33 13.97 -2.70
C HIS A 191 -19.36 13.38 -1.72
N PHE A 192 -19.57 14.04 -0.58
CA PHE A 192 -20.39 13.50 0.50
C PHE A 192 -21.77 13.01 0.04
N THR A 193 -22.49 13.81 -0.74
CA THR A 193 -23.84 13.46 -1.22
C THR A 193 -23.83 12.29 -2.21
N ASN A 194 -22.73 12.01 -2.87
CA ASN A 194 -22.61 10.90 -3.81
C ASN A 194 -22.16 9.60 -3.14
N VAL A 195 -21.55 9.70 -1.97
CA VAL A 195 -21.06 8.54 -1.21
C VAL A 195 -21.99 8.15 -0.07
N ASN A 196 -22.60 9.17 0.61
CA ASN A 196 -23.45 8.93 1.76
C ASN A 196 -24.64 8.03 1.39
N GLU A 197 -24.89 7.00 2.20
CA GLU A 197 -25.91 5.98 1.94
C GLU A 197 -25.75 5.21 0.62
N GLY A 198 -24.65 5.45 -0.11
CA GLY A 198 -24.31 4.81 -1.38
C GLY A 198 -23.46 3.56 -1.18
N PHE A 199 -23.57 2.64 -2.12
CA PHE A 199 -22.78 1.41 -2.18
C PHE A 199 -22.52 1.08 -3.64
N HIS A 200 -21.33 1.45 -4.15
CA HIS A 200 -21.09 1.44 -5.58
C HIS A 200 -19.85 0.62 -5.94
N PRO A 201 -19.98 -0.36 -6.87
CA PRO A 201 -18.81 -0.96 -7.50
C PRO A 201 -18.13 0.06 -8.44
N TYR A 202 -16.82 -0.03 -8.55
CA TYR A 202 -16.06 0.83 -9.46
C TYR A 202 -14.92 0.08 -10.15
N LYS A 203 -14.53 0.51 -11.35
CA LYS A 203 -13.41 -0.06 -12.12
C LYS A 203 -13.38 -1.60 -12.18
N ILE A 204 -14.53 -2.25 -12.33
CA ILE A 204 -14.63 -3.70 -12.49
C ILE A 204 -13.83 -4.12 -13.72
N GLY A 205 -12.91 -5.09 -13.59
CA GLY A 205 -12.03 -5.55 -14.66
C GLY A 205 -10.98 -4.53 -15.13
N ALA A 206 -10.96 -3.30 -14.58
CA ALA A 206 -10.08 -2.21 -14.97
C ALA A 206 -9.32 -1.58 -13.80
N HIS A 207 -9.34 -2.21 -12.63
CA HIS A 207 -8.65 -1.69 -11.45
C HIS A 207 -7.16 -2.00 -11.49
N ARG A 208 -6.31 -1.00 -11.28
CA ARG A 208 -4.84 -1.11 -11.34
C ARG A 208 -4.22 -2.07 -10.32
N HIS A 209 -4.95 -2.51 -9.30
CA HIS A 209 -4.49 -3.53 -8.36
C HIS A 209 -4.60 -4.97 -8.90
N ILE A 210 -5.32 -5.22 -10.00
CA ILE A 210 -5.47 -6.57 -10.57
C ILE A 210 -4.11 -7.21 -10.86
N PRO A 211 -3.21 -6.61 -11.69
CA PRO A 211 -1.93 -7.24 -12.01
C PRO A 211 -1.04 -7.44 -10.79
N GLU A 212 -1.13 -6.57 -9.79
CA GLU A 212 -0.35 -6.65 -8.56
C GLU A 212 -0.79 -7.83 -7.68
N VAL A 213 -2.12 -8.06 -7.54
CA VAL A 213 -2.66 -9.23 -6.85
C VAL A 213 -2.32 -10.51 -7.59
N GLU A 214 -2.53 -10.54 -8.91
CA GLU A 214 -2.20 -11.69 -9.76
C GLU A 214 -0.72 -12.04 -9.67
N GLN A 215 0.17 -11.05 -9.72
CA GLN A 215 1.62 -11.23 -9.55
C GLN A 215 1.96 -11.90 -8.20
N THR A 216 1.38 -11.40 -7.11
CA THR A 216 1.65 -11.92 -5.76
C THR A 216 1.10 -13.33 -5.58
N LEU A 217 -0.14 -13.58 -6.01
CA LEU A 217 -0.75 -14.91 -5.91
C LEU A 217 -0.04 -15.92 -6.83
N SER A 218 0.38 -15.50 -8.03
CA SER A 218 1.15 -16.36 -8.95
C SER A 218 2.50 -16.74 -8.36
N TYR A 219 3.17 -15.80 -7.67
CA TYR A 219 4.40 -16.10 -6.93
C TYR A 219 4.18 -17.15 -5.84
N LEU A 220 3.13 -16.99 -5.05
CA LEU A 220 2.79 -17.93 -3.97
C LEU A 220 2.38 -19.31 -4.50
N ALA A 221 1.61 -19.35 -5.58
CA ALA A 221 1.13 -20.58 -6.20
C ALA A 221 2.17 -21.29 -7.07
N GLN A 222 3.27 -20.62 -7.45
CA GLN A 222 4.23 -21.05 -8.47
C GLN A 222 3.56 -21.40 -9.81
N LYS A 223 2.45 -20.72 -10.13
CA LYS A 223 1.64 -20.88 -11.36
C LYS A 223 0.93 -19.57 -11.64
N ASP A 224 0.56 -19.35 -12.89
CA ASP A 224 -0.24 -18.19 -13.26
C ASP A 224 -1.60 -18.21 -12.57
N VAL A 225 -1.95 -17.12 -11.90
CA VAL A 225 -3.22 -16.92 -11.23
C VAL A 225 -3.92 -15.72 -11.84
N LYS A 226 -5.23 -15.85 -12.06
CA LYS A 226 -6.10 -14.76 -12.48
C LYS A 226 -7.21 -14.55 -11.46
N VAL A 227 -7.58 -13.27 -11.25
CA VAL A 227 -8.62 -12.92 -10.30
C VAL A 227 -9.72 -12.09 -10.96
N THR A 228 -10.95 -12.35 -10.56
CA THR A 228 -12.08 -11.44 -10.79
C THR A 228 -12.18 -10.51 -9.59
N PHE A 229 -11.77 -9.26 -9.76
CA PHE A 229 -11.76 -8.27 -8.70
C PHE A 229 -12.90 -7.27 -8.88
N VAL A 230 -13.75 -7.16 -7.86
CA VAL A 230 -14.88 -6.25 -7.81
C VAL A 230 -14.77 -5.34 -6.59
N PRO A 231 -14.11 -4.18 -6.72
CA PRO A 231 -14.03 -3.21 -5.63
C PRO A 231 -15.30 -2.38 -5.51
N HIS A 232 -15.68 -2.08 -4.26
CA HIS A 232 -16.78 -1.17 -3.93
C HIS A 232 -16.30 -0.06 -3.01
N LEU A 233 -16.93 1.10 -3.12
CA LEU A 233 -16.76 2.21 -2.19
C LEU A 233 -17.92 2.23 -1.20
N LEU A 234 -17.60 2.32 0.10
CA LEU A 234 -18.56 2.40 1.19
C LEU A 234 -18.60 3.78 1.82
N PRO A 235 -19.73 4.22 2.38
CA PRO A 235 -19.86 5.49 3.11
C PRO A 235 -19.26 5.39 4.52
N VAL A 236 -18.02 4.89 4.61
CA VAL A 236 -17.21 4.85 5.83
C VAL A 236 -15.84 5.45 5.55
N ASN A 237 -15.18 5.97 6.55
CA ASN A 237 -13.89 6.62 6.34
C ASN A 237 -12.79 5.63 5.98
N ARG A 238 -12.62 4.55 6.75
CA ARG A 238 -11.44 3.66 6.70
C ARG A 238 -11.84 2.19 6.73
N GLY A 239 -10.90 1.34 6.33
CA GLY A 239 -10.99 -0.09 6.38
C GLY A 239 -11.26 -0.74 5.03
N ILE A 240 -10.94 -2.03 4.93
CA ILE A 240 -11.26 -2.88 3.79
C ILE A 240 -11.84 -4.19 4.30
N LEU A 241 -12.97 -4.58 3.74
CA LEU A 241 -13.53 -5.92 3.85
C LEU A 241 -13.37 -6.61 2.49
N ALA A 242 -12.64 -7.72 2.44
CA ALA A 242 -12.51 -8.55 1.27
C ALA A 242 -13.24 -9.88 1.50
N THR A 243 -14.21 -10.20 0.67
CA THR A 243 -14.87 -11.51 0.62
C THR A 243 -14.38 -12.23 -0.63
N CYS A 244 -13.65 -13.34 -0.43
CA CYS A 244 -13.09 -14.09 -1.52
C CYS A 244 -13.82 -15.42 -1.69
N TYR A 245 -14.30 -15.69 -2.91
CA TYR A 245 -15.03 -16.90 -3.27
C TYR A 245 -14.13 -17.80 -4.11
N ASN A 246 -14.03 -19.07 -3.70
CA ASN A 246 -13.12 -20.02 -4.34
C ASN A 246 -13.75 -21.42 -4.35
N LYS A 247 -13.37 -22.23 -5.34
CA LYS A 247 -13.74 -23.64 -5.41
C LYS A 247 -12.71 -24.50 -4.68
N LEU A 248 -13.14 -25.30 -3.72
CA LEU A 248 -12.26 -26.29 -3.07
C LEU A 248 -11.89 -27.41 -4.04
N ILE A 249 -10.62 -27.83 -4.03
CA ILE A 249 -10.11 -28.94 -4.84
C ILE A 249 -9.96 -30.25 -4.06
N SER A 250 -10.05 -30.20 -2.74
CA SER A 250 -9.98 -31.39 -1.88
C SER A 250 -11.25 -31.53 -1.03
N LYS A 251 -11.70 -32.79 -0.86
CA LYS A 251 -12.86 -33.15 -0.01
C LYS A 251 -12.55 -33.13 1.51
N PHE A 252 -11.32 -32.77 1.90
CA PHE A 252 -10.95 -32.76 3.30
C PHE A 252 -11.49 -31.54 4.03
N SER A 253 -11.89 -31.74 5.27
CA SER A 253 -12.40 -30.70 6.17
C SER A 253 -11.49 -29.48 6.16
N PHE A 254 -11.96 -28.42 5.53
CA PHE A 254 -11.34 -27.11 5.44
C PHE A 254 -10.85 -26.59 6.81
N MET A 255 -11.64 -26.83 7.85
CA MET A 255 -11.35 -26.36 9.20
C MET A 255 -10.12 -27.00 9.84
N SER A 256 -9.85 -28.27 9.61
CA SER A 256 -8.69 -28.96 10.20
C SER A 256 -7.36 -28.56 9.56
N ARG A 257 -7.34 -28.12 8.29
CA ARG A 257 -6.12 -27.65 7.61
C ARG A 257 -5.87 -26.15 7.80
N LEU A 258 -6.91 -25.34 7.87
CA LEU A 258 -6.79 -23.93 8.22
C LEU A 258 -6.26 -23.73 9.64
N HIS A 259 -6.65 -24.56 10.61
CA HIS A 259 -6.10 -24.52 11.97
C HIS A 259 -4.60 -24.84 12.05
N ALA A 260 -4.10 -25.68 11.15
CA ALA A 260 -2.67 -26.04 11.10
C ALA A 260 -1.81 -25.00 10.37
N SER A 261 -2.41 -24.10 9.60
CA SER A 261 -1.71 -23.09 8.79
C SER A 261 -2.07 -21.65 9.16
N THR A 262 -2.65 -21.43 10.35
CA THR A 262 -2.95 -20.07 10.80
C THR A 262 -1.64 -19.29 10.95
N PHE A 263 -1.23 -18.62 9.87
CA PHE A 263 -0.48 -17.40 10.02
C PHE A 263 -1.36 -16.51 10.88
N GLN A 264 -0.87 -16.19 12.06
CA GLN A 264 -1.50 -15.19 12.89
C GLN A 264 -1.30 -13.86 12.14
N VAL A 265 -2.23 -13.57 11.22
CA VAL A 265 -2.39 -12.24 10.65
C VAL A 265 -2.99 -11.43 11.78
N SER A 266 -2.14 -11.01 12.71
CA SER A 266 -2.49 -9.91 13.59
C SER A 266 -2.76 -8.75 12.65
N SER A 267 -4.05 -8.43 12.49
CA SER A 267 -4.51 -7.32 11.68
C SER A 267 -3.82 -6.07 12.17
N ILE A 268 -2.88 -5.55 11.39
CA ILE A 268 -2.24 -4.26 11.59
C ILE A 268 -3.27 -3.12 11.47
N TYR A 269 -4.47 -3.44 11.05
CA TYR A 269 -5.63 -2.54 11.10
C TYR A 269 -6.41 -2.79 12.40
N GLY A 270 -5.82 -2.31 13.52
CA GLY A 270 -6.54 -2.26 14.77
C GLY A 270 -7.84 -1.49 14.56
N PHE A 271 -8.97 -2.18 14.70
CA PHE A 271 -10.20 -1.56 15.11
C PHE A 271 -9.91 -0.94 16.48
N LEU A 272 -9.72 0.38 16.53
CA LEU A 272 -9.88 1.09 17.78
C LEU A 272 -11.37 0.99 18.12
N PRO A 273 -11.72 0.47 19.30
CA PRO A 273 -13.10 0.54 19.75
C PRO A 273 -13.49 2.00 19.83
N LEU A 274 -14.64 2.33 19.26
CA LEU A 274 -15.32 3.59 19.51
C LEU A 274 -15.72 3.58 20.99
N SER A 275 -15.00 4.33 21.80
CA SER A 275 -15.44 4.77 23.12
C SER A 275 -15.60 6.27 23.10
#